data_c83107542ead6e7830227014beb64616
#
_entry.id   c83107542ead6e7830227014beb64616
#
_cell.length_a   1.000
_cell.length_b   1.000
_cell.length_c   1.000
_cell.angle_alpha   90.00
_cell.angle_beta   90.00
_cell.angle_gamma   90.00
#
_symmetry.space_group_name_H-M   'P 1'
#
loop_
_entity.id
_entity.type
_entity.pdbx_description
1 polymer ?
#
loop_
_entity_poly.entity_id
_entity_poly.type
_entity_poly.pdbx_seq_one_letter_code
_entity_poly.pdbx_strand_id
1 'polypeptide(L)'
;NWKYNEVLLMLPGETTYKKYGGKKIYRGRDSHFSNDPYVCVKEITGDVKNLTSFYGKYQVANVEAKTGSLNSHPSGRTGTSGGWQIVFIYESPALNAKNISIFDGYAHVTRDVNNFDVLVDGFQTIPSGPVKTKMLIGALEGDRDLSGDQLQVKNAAGNFVSISTPSRPVNNFFNSKITQNGADFVDRNPMSLNTLGFDAGSFDLNNPNNEIISNNQTSAIFRMTSNQETYGLYLLGMAVDVFEPSINPLKLNLDTTNLTENPGGIIPFQFKIQNTGNDNVENLVISTTLGAQLNLNTPV
;
A
#
# COMPACT_ATOMS: atom_id res chain seq x y z
N ASN A 1 -35.09 5.36 -1.71
CA ASN A 1 -34.22 4.28 -1.23
C ASN A 1 -32.77 4.72 -1.37
N TRP A 2 -32.17 5.03 -0.26
CA TRP A 2 -30.77 5.43 -0.17
C TRP A 2 -29.86 4.24 -0.41
N LYS A 3 -28.94 4.36 -1.39
CA LYS A 3 -28.02 3.28 -1.79
C LYS A 3 -26.58 3.71 -1.55
N TYR A 4 -26.19 3.73 -0.30
CA TYR A 4 -24.85 4.11 0.16
C TYR A 4 -23.70 3.24 -0.38
N ASN A 5 -24.01 2.09 -0.96
CA ASN A 5 -23.01 1.16 -1.50
C ASN A 5 -22.86 1.21 -3.03
N GLU A 6 -23.44 2.19 -3.69
CA GLU A 6 -23.32 2.38 -5.13
C GLU A 6 -22.63 3.71 -5.43
N VAL A 7 -21.67 3.67 -6.35
CA VAL A 7 -20.99 4.87 -6.87
C VAL A 7 -20.91 4.80 -8.39
N LEU A 8 -20.68 5.94 -9.01
CA LEU A 8 -20.36 6.06 -10.42
C LEU A 8 -18.85 6.26 -10.55
N LEU A 9 -18.20 5.47 -11.38
CA LEU A 9 -16.77 5.57 -11.67
C LEU A 9 -16.57 5.68 -13.19
N MET A 10 -15.75 6.63 -13.60
CA MET A 10 -15.24 6.76 -14.96
C MET A 10 -13.74 6.51 -14.93
N LEU A 11 -13.29 5.56 -15.72
CA LEU A 11 -11.90 5.13 -15.79
C LEU A 11 -11.13 5.94 -16.86
N PRO A 12 -9.80 5.93 -16.85
CA PRO A 12 -8.99 6.59 -17.86
C PRO A 12 -9.36 6.19 -19.29
N GLY A 13 -9.55 7.17 -20.16
CA GLY A 13 -9.93 6.98 -21.57
C GLY A 13 -11.43 6.77 -21.79
N GLU A 14 -12.23 6.60 -20.76
CA GLU A 14 -13.70 6.51 -20.88
C GLU A 14 -14.35 7.89 -20.91
N THR A 15 -15.53 7.94 -21.55
CA THR A 15 -16.34 9.16 -21.67
C THR A 15 -17.65 9.08 -20.89
N THR A 16 -17.94 7.93 -20.30
CA THR A 16 -19.17 7.64 -19.57
C THR A 16 -18.89 7.00 -18.23
N TYR A 17 -19.74 7.33 -17.27
CA TYR A 17 -19.69 6.68 -15.97
C TYR A 17 -20.31 5.30 -16.00
N LYS A 18 -19.68 4.37 -15.32
CA LYS A 18 -20.22 3.05 -15.01
C LYS A 18 -20.64 3.01 -13.54
N LYS A 19 -21.70 2.27 -13.26
CA LYS A 19 -22.17 2.02 -11.90
C LYS A 19 -21.41 0.86 -11.27
N TYR A 20 -20.93 1.07 -10.05
CA TYR A 20 -20.28 0.05 -9.23
C TYR A 20 -21.00 -0.10 -7.91
N GLY A 21 -21.35 -1.35 -7.58
CA GLY A 21 -21.88 -1.72 -6.26
C GLY A 21 -20.79 -2.30 -5.39
N GLY A 22 -20.54 -1.69 -4.23
CA GLY A 22 -19.53 -2.12 -3.28
C GLY A 22 -20.06 -3.10 -2.24
N LYS A 23 -19.17 -3.95 -1.72
CA LYS A 23 -19.40 -4.71 -0.50
C LYS A 23 -19.33 -3.76 0.68
N LYS A 24 -20.33 -3.80 1.54
CA LYS A 24 -20.31 -3.05 2.79
C LYS A 24 -19.29 -3.68 3.75
N ILE A 25 -18.31 -2.89 4.18
CA ILE A 25 -17.38 -3.25 5.26
C ILE A 25 -17.98 -2.85 6.60
N TYR A 26 -18.45 -1.60 6.71
CA TYR A 26 -19.02 -1.06 7.93
C TYR A 26 -20.21 -0.15 7.64
N ARG A 27 -21.18 -0.12 8.56
CA ARG A 27 -22.23 0.87 8.64
C ARG A 27 -22.68 1.04 10.08
N GLY A 28 -22.39 2.21 10.65
CA GLY A 28 -22.92 2.62 11.96
C GLY A 28 -24.41 2.97 11.86
N ARG A 29 -25.23 2.42 12.75
CA ARG A 29 -26.66 2.76 12.89
C ARG A 29 -27.02 3.10 14.31
N ASP A 30 -26.06 2.99 15.22
CA ASP A 30 -26.29 3.17 16.64
C ASP A 30 -26.21 4.63 17.05
N SER A 31 -26.81 4.94 18.18
CA SER A 31 -26.86 6.28 18.76
C SER A 31 -25.50 6.93 19.03
N HIS A 32 -24.43 6.15 18.99
CA HIS A 32 -23.06 6.65 19.11
C HIS A 32 -22.61 7.48 17.91
N PHE A 33 -23.18 7.22 16.72
CA PHE A 33 -22.80 7.87 15.48
C PHE A 33 -24.01 8.58 14.88
N SER A 34 -24.21 9.83 15.25
CA SER A 34 -25.34 10.64 14.77
C SER A 34 -25.39 10.78 13.26
N ASN A 35 -24.30 10.45 12.57
CA ASN A 35 -24.10 10.65 11.14
C ASN A 35 -24.05 9.36 10.34
N ASP A 36 -24.29 8.19 10.94
CA ASP A 36 -24.32 6.89 10.26
C ASP A 36 -23.12 6.65 9.33
N PRO A 37 -21.86 6.66 9.82
CA PRO A 37 -20.70 6.45 8.98
C PRO A 37 -20.76 5.09 8.27
N TYR A 38 -20.25 5.01 7.05
CA TYR A 38 -20.19 3.78 6.29
C TYR A 38 -18.87 3.65 5.54
N VAL A 39 -18.46 2.41 5.30
CA VAL A 39 -17.31 2.06 4.46
C VAL A 39 -17.74 0.92 3.53
N CYS A 40 -17.49 1.11 2.24
CA CYS A 40 -17.76 0.11 1.22
C CYS A 40 -16.53 -0.08 0.34
N VAL A 41 -16.26 -1.30 -0.06
CA VAL A 41 -15.14 -1.65 -0.94
C VAL A 41 -15.63 -2.34 -2.21
N LYS A 42 -14.98 -2.07 -3.31
CA LYS A 42 -15.18 -2.74 -4.59
C LYS A 42 -13.84 -3.02 -5.26
N GLU A 43 -13.63 -4.27 -5.60
CA GLU A 43 -12.50 -4.66 -6.44
C GLU A 43 -12.80 -4.31 -7.90
N ILE A 44 -11.86 -3.62 -8.55
CA ILE A 44 -11.96 -3.16 -9.95
C ILE A 44 -10.75 -3.60 -10.79
N THR A 45 -9.97 -4.56 -10.32
CA THR A 45 -8.74 -5.04 -10.98
C THR A 45 -9.01 -5.48 -12.43
N GLY A 46 -10.12 -6.20 -12.66
CA GLY A 46 -10.49 -6.64 -14.01
C GLY A 46 -10.75 -5.48 -14.97
N ASP A 47 -11.45 -4.45 -14.50
CA ASP A 47 -11.71 -3.26 -15.31
C ASP A 47 -10.41 -2.49 -15.64
N VAL A 48 -9.55 -2.32 -14.63
CA VAL A 48 -8.28 -1.59 -14.80
C VAL A 48 -7.30 -2.34 -15.69
N LYS A 49 -7.21 -3.68 -15.58
CA LYS A 49 -6.34 -4.50 -16.45
C LYS A 49 -6.74 -4.46 -17.93
N ASN A 50 -7.99 -4.17 -18.22
CA ASN A 50 -8.50 -4.06 -19.58
C ASN A 50 -8.30 -2.68 -20.21
N LEU A 51 -7.75 -1.71 -19.47
CA LEU A 51 -7.44 -0.38 -20.01
C LEU A 51 -6.19 -0.43 -20.89
N THR A 52 -6.19 0.39 -21.93
CA THR A 52 -4.98 0.62 -22.76
C THR A 52 -3.84 1.23 -21.92
N SER A 53 -4.20 2.05 -20.93
CA SER A 53 -3.29 2.62 -19.95
C SER A 53 -4.04 2.80 -18.64
N PHE A 54 -3.45 2.34 -17.54
CA PHE A 54 -3.97 2.61 -16.20
C PHE A 54 -3.58 4.02 -15.69
N TYR A 55 -2.67 4.69 -16.37
CA TYR A 55 -2.38 6.10 -16.10
C TYR A 55 -3.45 6.99 -16.72
N GLY A 56 -3.93 7.94 -15.94
CA GLY A 56 -4.90 8.90 -16.42
C GLY A 56 -5.86 9.33 -15.31
N LYS A 57 -6.96 9.91 -15.71
CA LYS A 57 -7.94 10.51 -14.82
C LYS A 57 -9.01 9.49 -14.42
N TYR A 58 -9.10 9.21 -13.12
CA TYR A 58 -10.20 8.48 -12.49
C TYR A 58 -11.18 9.50 -11.92
N GLN A 59 -12.46 9.33 -12.19
CA GLN A 59 -13.51 10.23 -11.68
C GLN A 59 -14.58 9.42 -10.98
N VAL A 60 -14.87 9.79 -9.74
CA VAL A 60 -15.94 9.16 -8.95
C VAL A 60 -17.05 10.18 -8.70
N ALA A 61 -18.27 9.72 -8.80
CA ALA A 61 -19.46 10.51 -8.52
C ALA A 61 -20.47 9.70 -7.69
N ASN A 62 -21.42 10.40 -7.09
CA ASN A 62 -22.49 9.81 -6.27
C ASN A 62 -21.98 9.02 -5.06
N VAL A 63 -20.86 9.44 -4.47
CA VAL A 63 -20.54 9.02 -3.09
C VAL A 63 -21.64 9.60 -2.21
N GLU A 64 -22.44 8.74 -1.62
CA GLU A 64 -23.59 9.16 -0.83
C GLU A 64 -23.14 9.84 0.45
N ALA A 65 -23.55 11.07 0.65
CA ALA A 65 -23.22 11.85 1.81
C ALA A 65 -24.45 12.66 2.28
N LYS A 66 -24.48 12.98 3.55
CA LYS A 66 -25.55 13.78 4.12
C LYS A 66 -25.47 15.23 3.64
N THR A 67 -26.57 15.78 3.22
CA THR A 67 -26.68 17.17 2.76
C THR A 67 -27.55 18.02 3.69
N GLY A 68 -27.43 19.33 3.56
CA GLY A 68 -28.21 20.28 4.38
C GLY A 68 -27.48 20.70 5.66
N SER A 69 -28.23 21.06 6.67
CA SER A 69 -27.65 21.41 7.98
C SER A 69 -27.09 20.14 8.67
N LEU A 70 -25.80 20.15 8.90
CA LEU A 70 -25.10 19.09 9.59
C LEU A 70 -25.01 19.43 11.07
N ASN A 71 -25.19 18.41 11.93
CA ASN A 71 -25.08 18.64 13.37
C ASN A 71 -23.63 18.93 13.73
N SER A 72 -23.40 19.96 14.52
CA SER A 72 -22.11 20.19 15.16
C SER A 72 -21.80 19.03 16.12
N HIS A 73 -20.51 18.76 16.31
CA HIS A 73 -20.03 17.72 17.20
C HIS A 73 -20.43 17.93 18.66
N PRO A 74 -21.32 17.16 19.23
CA PRO A 74 -21.26 16.93 20.66
C PRO A 74 -20.08 16.01 20.96
N SER A 75 -19.43 16.23 22.08
CA SER A 75 -18.34 15.43 22.61
C SER A 75 -18.57 13.91 22.41
N GLY A 76 -17.64 13.22 21.74
CA GLY A 76 -17.68 11.78 21.51
C GLY A 76 -18.45 11.30 20.27
N ARG A 77 -18.91 12.19 19.39
CA ARG A 77 -19.58 11.82 18.13
C ARG A 77 -18.68 12.13 16.93
N THR A 78 -18.76 11.28 15.90
CA THR A 78 -18.11 11.54 14.63
C THR A 78 -18.74 12.73 13.92
N GLY A 79 -17.93 13.54 13.26
CA GLY A 79 -18.38 14.59 12.36
C GLY A 79 -18.91 14.07 11.04
N THR A 80 -18.88 14.95 10.05
CA THR A 80 -19.31 14.65 8.70
C THR A 80 -18.14 14.75 7.74
N SER A 81 -17.79 13.64 7.14
CA SER A 81 -16.76 13.55 6.13
C SER A 81 -17.22 12.62 5.03
N GLY A 82 -16.62 12.73 3.86
CA GLY A 82 -16.92 11.85 2.76
C GLY A 82 -15.81 11.88 1.72
N GLY A 83 -15.56 10.73 1.11
CA GLY A 83 -14.53 10.63 0.09
C GLY A 83 -14.45 9.23 -0.50
N TRP A 84 -13.46 9.06 -1.33
CA TRP A 84 -13.13 7.79 -1.96
C TRP A 84 -11.63 7.66 -2.13
N GLN A 85 -11.16 6.43 -2.17
CA GLN A 85 -9.76 6.11 -2.36
C GLN A 85 -9.64 4.89 -3.28
N ILE A 86 -8.71 4.91 -4.23
CA ILE A 86 -8.33 3.75 -5.02
C ILE A 86 -6.93 3.32 -4.60
N VAL A 87 -6.77 2.02 -4.33
CA VAL A 87 -5.49 1.42 -4.01
C VAL A 87 -5.02 0.60 -5.19
N PHE A 88 -3.85 0.92 -5.72
CA PHE A 88 -3.19 0.18 -6.79
C PHE A 88 -2.06 -0.66 -6.22
N ILE A 89 -2.14 -1.96 -6.44
CA ILE A 89 -1.02 -2.89 -6.20
C ILE A 89 -0.55 -3.34 -7.58
N TYR A 90 0.72 -3.13 -7.86
CA TYR A 90 1.29 -3.43 -9.17
C TYR A 90 2.64 -4.13 -9.02
N GLU A 91 2.98 -4.91 -10.03
CA GLU A 91 4.26 -5.57 -10.17
C GLU A 91 5.14 -4.79 -11.15
N SER A 92 6.42 -4.70 -10.85
CA SER A 92 7.41 -4.09 -11.73
C SER A 92 8.77 -4.78 -11.55
N PRO A 93 9.41 -5.25 -12.63
CA PRO A 93 10.73 -5.86 -12.55
C PRO A 93 11.84 -4.89 -12.15
N ALA A 94 11.56 -3.59 -12.11
CA ALA A 94 12.48 -2.56 -11.65
C ALA A 94 12.41 -2.29 -10.12
N LEU A 95 11.52 -2.95 -9.42
CA LEU A 95 11.31 -2.75 -7.98
C LEU A 95 11.66 -4.04 -7.22
N ASN A 96 12.18 -3.86 -6.02
CA ASN A 96 12.38 -4.99 -5.11
C ASN A 96 11.04 -5.66 -4.77
N ALA A 97 11.08 -6.96 -4.56
CA ALA A 97 9.94 -7.69 -4.07
C ALA A 97 9.49 -7.16 -2.69
N LYS A 98 8.18 -7.08 -2.51
CA LYS A 98 7.58 -6.62 -1.26
C LYS A 98 6.48 -7.56 -0.81
N ASN A 99 6.41 -7.80 0.48
CA ASN A 99 5.19 -8.29 1.07
C ASN A 99 4.23 -7.11 1.28
N ILE A 100 3.01 -7.23 0.78
CA ILE A 100 1.99 -6.19 0.88
C ILE A 100 0.81 -6.75 1.66
N SER A 101 0.52 -6.11 2.79
CA SER A 101 -0.65 -6.40 3.62
C SER A 101 -1.58 -5.20 3.62
N ILE A 102 -2.86 -5.44 3.32
CA ILE A 102 -3.90 -4.40 3.34
C ILE A 102 -5.02 -4.88 4.21
N PHE A 103 -5.39 -4.05 5.18
CA PHE A 103 -6.48 -4.27 6.11
C PHE A 103 -7.55 -3.23 5.82
N ASP A 104 -8.75 -3.71 5.46
CA ASP A 104 -9.95 -2.91 5.36
C ASP A 104 -10.84 -3.18 6.58
N GLY A 105 -11.58 -2.18 7.00
CA GLY A 105 -12.43 -2.30 8.18
C GLY A 105 -12.99 -0.97 8.62
N TYR A 106 -13.22 -0.84 9.90
CA TYR A 106 -13.54 0.42 10.54
C TYR A 106 -13.17 0.35 12.04
N ALA A 107 -12.15 1.08 12.40
CA ALA A 107 -11.71 1.22 13.78
C ALA A 107 -12.00 2.65 14.25
N HIS A 108 -12.85 2.79 15.26
CA HIS A 108 -13.29 4.08 15.75
C HIS A 108 -12.55 4.44 17.04
N VAL A 109 -11.94 5.62 17.05
CA VAL A 109 -11.20 6.17 18.18
C VAL A 109 -11.87 7.46 18.62
N THR A 110 -12.10 7.59 19.90
CA THR A 110 -12.74 8.75 20.53
C THR A 110 -11.96 9.15 21.79
N ARG A 111 -12.31 10.28 22.38
CA ARG A 111 -11.77 10.65 23.69
C ARG A 111 -12.04 9.58 24.77
N ASP A 112 -13.18 8.90 24.70
CA ASP A 112 -13.61 7.93 25.72
C ASP A 112 -13.08 6.51 25.42
N VAL A 113 -12.96 6.15 24.13
CA VAL A 113 -12.26 4.94 23.66
C VAL A 113 -11.01 5.41 22.94
N ASN A 114 -10.01 5.77 23.72
CA ASN A 114 -8.89 6.60 23.29
C ASN A 114 -7.72 5.86 22.65
N ASN A 115 -7.83 4.56 22.44
CA ASN A 115 -6.86 3.80 21.67
C ASN A 115 -7.48 2.57 21.02
N PHE A 116 -6.88 2.16 19.90
CA PHE A 116 -7.21 0.94 19.17
C PHE A 116 -5.96 0.36 18.53
N ASP A 117 -5.72 -0.93 18.75
CA ASP A 117 -4.56 -1.64 18.21
C ASP A 117 -4.94 -2.48 17.00
N VAL A 118 -4.13 -2.39 15.95
CA VAL A 118 -4.20 -3.26 14.77
C VAL A 118 -2.94 -4.11 14.70
N LEU A 119 -3.11 -5.43 14.75
CA LEU A 119 -2.04 -6.38 14.47
C LEU A 119 -1.93 -6.56 12.96
N VAL A 120 -0.75 -6.30 12.43
CA VAL A 120 -0.35 -6.63 11.06
C VAL A 120 0.62 -7.81 11.14
N ASP A 121 0.29 -8.91 10.51
CA ASP A 121 1.09 -10.12 10.48
C ASP A 121 1.19 -10.72 9.08
N GLY A 122 1.82 -11.89 8.96
CA GLY A 122 1.95 -12.59 7.69
C GLY A 122 3.03 -12.05 6.76
N PHE A 123 3.94 -11.24 7.27
CA PHE A 123 5.15 -10.82 6.55
C PHE A 123 6.42 -11.32 7.24
N GLN A 124 7.53 -11.25 6.53
CA GLN A 124 8.85 -11.43 7.11
C GLN A 124 9.79 -10.38 6.53
N THR A 125 10.41 -9.60 7.40
CA THR A 125 11.40 -8.61 6.98
C THR A 125 12.73 -9.28 6.64
N ILE A 126 13.55 -8.58 5.86
CA ILE A 126 14.90 -9.04 5.50
C ILE A 126 15.74 -9.36 6.75
N PRO A 127 16.60 -10.40 6.70
CA PRO A 127 17.39 -10.82 7.86
C PRO A 127 18.52 -9.85 8.23
N SER A 128 18.96 -9.01 7.30
CA SER A 128 20.02 -8.03 7.52
C SER A 128 19.88 -6.82 6.61
N GLY A 129 20.49 -5.72 6.96
CA GLY A 129 20.39 -4.46 6.23
C GLY A 129 19.17 -3.62 6.61
N PRO A 130 18.96 -2.47 5.95
CA PRO A 130 17.89 -1.55 6.28
C PRO A 130 16.51 -2.10 5.90
N VAL A 131 15.60 -2.19 6.87
CA VAL A 131 14.20 -2.57 6.64
C VAL A 131 13.41 -1.36 6.17
N LYS A 132 12.99 -1.37 4.91
CA LYS A 132 12.16 -0.32 4.31
C LYS A 132 10.69 -0.73 4.35
N THR A 133 9.88 0.16 4.85
CA THR A 133 8.44 -0.05 5.00
C THR A 133 7.68 1.15 4.46
N LYS A 134 6.73 0.91 3.56
CA LYS A 134 5.78 1.91 3.08
C LYS A 134 4.42 1.67 3.72
N MET A 135 3.81 2.73 4.21
CA MET A 135 2.50 2.72 4.84
C MET A 135 1.45 3.33 3.93
N LEU A 136 0.22 2.84 4.04
CA LEU A 136 -0.98 3.37 3.43
C LEU A 136 -2.04 3.54 4.51
N ILE A 137 -2.70 4.69 4.52
CA ILE A 137 -3.78 4.99 5.47
C ILE A 137 -5.02 5.52 4.78
N GLY A 138 -6.17 5.31 5.41
CA GLY A 138 -7.43 5.98 5.08
C GLY A 138 -8.26 6.13 6.34
N ALA A 139 -8.67 7.36 6.65
CA ALA A 139 -9.49 7.65 7.81
C ALA A 139 -10.58 8.68 7.49
N LEU A 140 -11.62 8.67 8.29
CA LEU A 140 -12.71 9.64 8.26
C LEU A 140 -12.69 10.47 9.53
N GLU A 141 -13.01 11.74 9.38
CA GLU A 141 -13.24 12.68 10.49
C GLU A 141 -11.99 13.25 11.16
N GLY A 142 -10.78 13.04 10.63
CA GLY A 142 -9.63 13.80 11.10
C GLY A 142 -9.80 15.30 10.94
N ASP A 143 -9.41 16.08 11.93
CA ASP A 143 -9.55 17.54 11.94
C ASP A 143 -8.22 18.25 11.68
N ARG A 144 -8.26 19.28 10.84
CA ARG A 144 -7.05 20.06 10.51
C ARG A 144 -6.45 20.78 11.73
N ASP A 145 -7.31 21.34 12.55
CA ASP A 145 -6.95 22.30 13.60
C ASP A 145 -7.11 21.73 15.03
N LEU A 146 -7.67 20.54 15.18
CA LEU A 146 -7.78 19.85 16.46
C LEU A 146 -6.64 18.86 16.61
N SER A 147 -5.88 18.98 17.67
CA SER A 147 -4.75 18.10 17.95
C SER A 147 -5.08 17.07 19.02
N GLY A 148 -4.28 16.00 19.08
CA GLY A 148 -4.41 14.99 20.15
C GLY A 148 -4.55 13.56 19.62
N ASP A 149 -4.66 13.40 18.31
CA ASP A 149 -4.65 12.11 17.63
C ASP A 149 -3.23 11.72 17.21
N GLN A 150 -2.94 10.42 17.24
CA GLN A 150 -1.64 9.88 16.84
C GLN A 150 -1.80 8.53 16.15
N LEU A 151 -0.93 8.27 15.21
CA LEU A 151 -0.62 6.92 14.73
C LEU A 151 0.71 6.49 15.35
N GLN A 152 0.71 5.38 16.05
CA GLN A 152 1.88 4.81 16.71
C GLN A 152 2.18 3.41 16.19
N VAL A 153 3.41 2.97 16.36
CA VAL A 153 3.84 1.61 16.10
C VAL A 153 4.62 1.07 17.29
N LYS A 154 4.42 -0.18 17.62
CA LYS A 154 5.17 -0.85 18.70
C LYS A 154 6.55 -1.26 18.16
N ASN A 155 7.59 -0.67 18.74
CA ASN A 155 8.96 -0.94 18.36
C ASN A 155 9.49 -2.28 18.94
N ALA A 156 10.69 -2.67 18.55
CA ALA A 156 11.35 -3.90 19.01
C ALA A 156 11.54 -3.97 20.53
N ALA A 157 11.68 -2.83 21.21
CA ALA A 157 11.77 -2.75 22.67
C ALA A 157 10.40 -2.86 23.37
N GLY A 158 9.31 -2.98 22.61
CA GLY A 158 7.96 -3.11 23.14
C GLY A 158 7.25 -1.78 23.45
N ASN A 159 7.86 -0.64 23.12
CA ASN A 159 7.29 0.68 23.35
C ASN A 159 6.54 1.18 22.13
N PHE A 160 5.45 1.91 22.33
CA PHE A 160 4.78 2.62 21.25
C PHE A 160 5.52 3.91 20.90
N VAL A 161 5.86 4.05 19.62
CA VAL A 161 6.55 5.22 19.05
C VAL A 161 5.59 5.90 18.08
N SER A 162 5.40 7.20 18.25
CA SER A 162 4.53 7.98 17.38
C SER A 162 5.17 8.22 16.03
N ILE A 163 4.37 8.06 14.97
CA ILE A 163 4.76 8.28 13.59
C ILE A 163 4.47 9.73 13.21
N SER A 164 5.32 10.31 12.37
CA SER A 164 5.09 11.60 11.74
C SER A 164 5.60 11.63 10.31
N THR A 165 5.08 12.54 9.52
CA THR A 165 5.58 12.87 8.18
C THR A 165 5.68 14.40 8.05
N PRO A 166 6.31 14.95 7.00
CA PRO A 166 6.33 16.40 6.79
C PRO A 166 4.94 17.07 6.79
N SER A 167 3.90 16.35 6.32
CA SER A 167 2.52 16.87 6.26
C SER A 167 1.62 16.39 7.40
N ARG A 168 2.10 15.48 8.25
CA ARG A 168 1.32 14.86 9.36
C ARG A 168 2.14 14.92 10.65
N PRO A 169 1.90 15.94 11.50
CA PRO A 169 2.60 16.07 12.78
C PRO A 169 2.29 14.92 13.72
N VAL A 170 3.19 14.65 14.66
CA VAL A 170 3.03 13.60 15.68
C VAL A 170 1.69 13.68 16.44
N ASN A 171 1.23 14.86 16.75
CA ASN A 171 0.07 15.11 17.61
C ASN A 171 -1.17 15.63 16.85
N ASN A 172 -1.18 15.44 15.53
CA ASN A 172 -2.31 15.68 14.65
C ASN A 172 -2.01 14.91 13.35
N PHE A 173 -2.03 13.60 13.44
CA PHE A 173 -1.65 12.73 12.34
C PHE A 173 -2.78 12.60 11.30
N PHE A 174 -4.03 12.54 11.77
CA PHE A 174 -5.23 12.52 10.95
C PHE A 174 -5.82 13.93 10.82
N ASN A 175 -5.21 14.75 9.96
CA ASN A 175 -5.38 16.19 9.92
C ASN A 175 -6.09 16.70 8.66
N SER A 176 -7.10 15.97 8.19
CA SER A 176 -7.90 16.34 6.99
C SER A 176 -7.04 16.55 5.74
N LYS A 177 -6.15 15.62 5.42
CA LYS A 177 -5.25 15.72 4.27
C LYS A 177 -5.24 14.49 3.38
N ILE A 178 -4.97 14.71 2.10
CA ILE A 178 -4.51 13.68 1.19
C ILE A 178 -3.02 13.88 0.96
N THR A 179 -2.24 12.84 1.21
CA THR A 179 -0.77 12.89 1.12
C THR A 179 -0.22 11.76 0.27
N GLN A 180 0.86 12.03 -0.44
CA GLN A 180 1.60 11.03 -1.21
C GLN A 180 3.08 11.10 -0.82
N ASN A 181 3.66 9.97 -0.47
CA ASN A 181 5.06 9.88 0.00
C ASN A 181 5.38 10.87 1.14
N GLY A 182 4.42 11.09 2.05
CA GLY A 182 4.55 11.97 3.19
C GLY A 182 4.36 13.47 2.93
N ALA A 183 4.15 13.87 1.67
CA ALA A 183 3.88 15.26 1.28
C ALA A 183 2.42 15.47 0.85
N ASP A 184 1.94 16.70 0.90
CA ASP A 184 0.59 17.06 0.47
C ASP A 184 0.40 16.74 -1.02
N PHE A 185 -0.67 16.02 -1.36
CA PHE A 185 -1.05 15.71 -2.73
C PHE A 185 -2.10 16.71 -3.23
N VAL A 186 -1.67 17.58 -4.14
CA VAL A 186 -2.47 18.67 -4.68
C VAL A 186 -2.86 18.50 -6.15
N ASP A 187 -2.30 17.52 -6.84
CA ASP A 187 -2.63 17.20 -8.24
C ASP A 187 -3.94 16.41 -8.34
N ARG A 188 -5.01 17.05 -7.95
CA ARG A 188 -6.38 16.52 -7.97
C ARG A 188 -7.41 17.65 -8.15
N ASN A 189 -8.62 17.31 -8.53
CA ASN A 189 -9.70 18.25 -8.70
C ASN A 189 -10.95 17.83 -7.87
N PRO A 190 -11.45 18.66 -6.96
CA PRO A 190 -10.87 19.95 -6.55
C PRO A 190 -9.59 19.80 -5.73
N MET A 191 -8.65 20.73 -5.92
CA MET A 191 -7.47 20.84 -5.08
C MET A 191 -7.84 21.46 -3.74
N SER A 192 -7.33 20.90 -2.65
CA SER A 192 -7.49 21.43 -1.31
C SER A 192 -6.42 20.90 -0.37
N LEU A 193 -5.98 21.72 0.57
CA LEU A 193 -5.12 21.35 1.68
C LEU A 193 -5.91 20.98 2.94
N ASN A 194 -7.25 21.05 2.87
CA ASN A 194 -8.16 20.59 3.89
C ASN A 194 -9.29 19.81 3.22
N THR A 195 -9.36 18.53 3.46
CA THR A 195 -10.33 17.61 2.85
C THR A 195 -11.59 17.42 3.68
N LEU A 196 -11.80 18.27 4.67
CA LEU A 196 -13.00 18.29 5.51
C LEU A 196 -13.30 16.93 6.13
N GLY A 197 -12.35 16.41 6.90
CA GLY A 197 -12.47 15.16 7.63
C GLY A 197 -12.14 13.89 6.82
N PHE A 198 -11.65 14.01 5.59
CA PHE A 198 -11.21 12.85 4.83
C PHE A 198 -9.70 12.77 4.80
N ASP A 199 -9.14 11.74 5.38
CA ASP A 199 -7.72 11.45 5.37
C ASP A 199 -7.38 10.26 4.48
N ALA A 200 -6.40 10.45 3.60
CA ALA A 200 -5.82 9.37 2.82
C ALA A 200 -4.33 9.65 2.59
N GLY A 201 -3.51 8.62 2.60
CA GLY A 201 -2.10 8.89 2.36
C GLY A 201 -1.22 7.67 2.26
N SER A 202 -0.07 7.89 1.63
CA SER A 202 1.05 6.97 1.65
C SER A 202 2.32 7.69 2.13
N PHE A 203 3.16 6.96 2.86
CA PHE A 203 4.43 7.47 3.34
C PHE A 203 5.41 6.32 3.62
N ASP A 204 6.70 6.63 3.58
CA ASP A 204 7.72 5.71 4.04
C ASP A 204 7.88 5.85 5.55
N LEU A 205 7.84 4.72 6.26
CA LEU A 205 8.07 4.70 7.70
C LEU A 205 9.54 5.04 7.97
N ASN A 206 9.77 6.10 8.72
CA ASN A 206 11.12 6.42 9.17
C ASN A 206 11.59 5.37 10.18
N ASN A 207 12.50 4.51 9.77
CA ASN A 207 12.97 3.34 10.53
C ASN A 207 14.51 3.34 10.67
N PRO A 208 15.11 4.35 11.34
CA PRO A 208 16.54 4.42 11.50
C PRO A 208 17.03 3.22 12.32
N ASN A 209 18.13 2.61 11.87
CA ASN A 209 18.74 1.45 12.54
C ASN A 209 17.81 0.26 12.79
N ASN A 210 16.68 0.17 12.06
CA ASN A 210 15.65 -0.85 12.25
C ASN A 210 15.05 -0.88 13.67
N GLU A 211 14.98 0.27 14.33
CA GLU A 211 14.49 0.39 15.71
C GLU A 211 12.97 0.22 15.81
N ILE A 212 12.22 0.53 14.74
CA ILE A 212 10.76 0.46 14.70
C ILE A 212 10.32 -0.90 14.16
N ILE A 213 10.75 -1.23 12.94
CA ILE A 213 10.55 -2.55 12.32
C ILE A 213 11.92 -3.18 12.17
N SER A 214 12.17 -4.26 12.90
CA SER A 214 13.47 -4.93 12.94
C SER A 214 13.64 -5.98 11.85
N ASN A 215 14.86 -6.46 11.69
CA ASN A 215 15.16 -7.60 10.84
C ASN A 215 14.50 -8.88 11.41
N ASN A 216 14.13 -9.81 10.53
CA ASN A 216 13.45 -11.08 10.87
C ASN A 216 12.12 -10.89 11.61
N GLN A 217 11.51 -9.71 11.52
CA GLN A 217 10.20 -9.45 12.14
C GLN A 217 9.08 -9.99 11.27
N THR A 218 8.07 -10.61 11.90
CA THR A 218 6.93 -11.26 11.20
C THR A 218 5.58 -10.62 11.51
N SER A 219 5.55 -9.69 12.44
CA SER A 219 4.33 -8.97 12.81
C SER A 219 4.66 -7.57 13.33
N ALA A 220 3.71 -6.66 13.23
CA ALA A 220 3.79 -5.31 13.80
C ALA A 220 2.45 -4.92 14.44
N ILE A 221 2.48 -4.14 15.50
CA ILE A 221 1.27 -3.59 16.11
C ILE A 221 1.26 -2.08 15.90
N PHE A 222 0.23 -1.61 15.23
CA PHE A 222 -0.05 -0.19 15.08
C PHE A 222 -1.14 0.22 16.05
N ARG A 223 -0.99 1.39 16.66
CA ARG A 223 -1.96 1.96 17.59
C ARG A 223 -2.44 3.32 17.12
N MET A 224 -3.73 3.48 17.05
CA MET A 224 -4.39 4.76 16.91
C MET A 224 -4.77 5.28 18.28
N THR A 225 -4.51 6.55 18.54
CA THR A 225 -4.89 7.19 19.81
C THR A 225 -5.58 8.53 19.58
N SER A 226 -6.40 8.94 20.52
CA SER A 226 -6.92 10.29 20.59
C SER A 226 -7.11 10.74 22.03
N ASN A 227 -6.94 12.03 22.30
CA ASN A 227 -7.26 12.62 23.58
C ASN A 227 -8.39 13.69 23.50
N GLN A 228 -8.79 14.05 22.29
CA GLN A 228 -9.84 15.04 22.05
C GLN A 228 -10.71 14.67 20.86
N GLU A 229 -10.09 14.33 19.75
CA GLU A 229 -10.71 14.10 18.46
C GLU A 229 -11.38 12.74 18.38
N THR A 230 -12.38 12.66 17.52
CA THR A 230 -13.00 11.40 17.12
C THR A 230 -12.74 11.16 15.65
N TYR A 231 -12.17 10.01 15.31
CA TYR A 231 -11.93 9.63 13.91
C TYR A 231 -12.11 8.12 13.71
N GLY A 232 -12.30 7.73 12.46
CA GLY A 232 -12.47 6.33 12.09
C GLY A 232 -11.46 5.90 11.03
N LEU A 233 -10.54 5.00 11.38
CA LEU A 233 -9.65 4.36 10.42
C LEU A 233 -10.42 3.31 9.63
N TYR A 234 -10.41 3.40 8.30
CA TYR A 234 -11.04 2.40 7.43
C TYR A 234 -10.04 1.60 6.59
N LEU A 235 -8.81 2.06 6.50
CA LEU A 235 -7.76 1.43 5.71
C LEU A 235 -6.41 1.58 6.40
N LEU A 236 -5.70 0.47 6.56
CA LEU A 236 -4.30 0.42 6.92
C LEU A 236 -3.58 -0.53 5.98
N GLY A 237 -2.54 -0.06 5.32
CA GLY A 237 -1.71 -0.89 4.45
C GLY A 237 -0.24 -0.79 4.84
N MET A 238 0.47 -1.89 4.65
CA MET A 238 1.91 -1.97 4.86
C MET A 238 2.55 -2.74 3.72
N ALA A 239 3.60 -2.18 3.15
CA ALA A 239 4.45 -2.87 2.19
C ALA A 239 5.88 -2.87 2.73
N VAL A 240 6.46 -4.03 2.93
CA VAL A 240 7.80 -4.21 3.47
C VAL A 240 8.67 -4.97 2.47
N ASP A 241 9.94 -4.57 2.33
CA ASP A 241 10.90 -5.28 1.50
C ASP A 241 11.10 -6.70 2.03
N VAL A 242 10.96 -7.67 1.15
CA VAL A 242 11.22 -9.08 1.46
C VAL A 242 12.53 -9.52 0.83
N PHE A 243 13.04 -10.63 1.33
CA PHE A 243 14.26 -11.22 0.87
C PHE A 243 13.92 -12.19 -0.27
N GLU A 244 14.41 -11.91 -1.47
CA GLU A 244 14.11 -12.72 -2.64
C GLU A 244 15.29 -12.73 -3.60
N PRO A 245 15.80 -13.92 -4.00
CA PRO A 245 16.76 -14.02 -5.06
C PRO A 245 16.06 -13.71 -6.41
N SER A 246 16.73 -13.00 -7.27
CA SER A 246 16.27 -12.72 -8.62
C SER A 246 17.35 -13.04 -9.63
N ILE A 247 17.13 -14.06 -10.42
CA ILE A 247 18.04 -14.47 -11.47
C ILE A 247 17.61 -13.82 -12.77
N ASN A 248 18.43 -12.92 -13.30
CA ASN A 248 18.23 -12.41 -14.64
C ASN A 248 18.40 -13.52 -15.67
N PRO A 249 17.54 -13.56 -16.71
CA PRO A 249 17.64 -14.57 -17.73
C PRO A 249 19.01 -14.55 -18.39
N LEU A 250 19.50 -15.74 -18.62
CA LEU A 250 20.77 -16.04 -19.20
C LEU A 250 20.96 -15.32 -20.54
N LYS A 251 22.00 -14.50 -20.64
CA LYS A 251 22.51 -14.10 -21.96
C LYS A 251 23.57 -15.12 -22.38
N LEU A 252 23.16 -15.99 -23.29
CA LEU A 252 24.12 -16.87 -24.00
C LEU A 252 24.89 -16.02 -24.99
N ASN A 253 26.17 -15.82 -24.74
CA ASN A 253 27.07 -15.27 -25.74
C ASN A 253 27.80 -16.44 -26.42
N LEU A 254 27.41 -16.72 -27.63
CA LEU A 254 28.16 -17.61 -28.51
C LEU A 254 29.17 -16.75 -29.26
N ASP A 255 30.46 -16.95 -28.99
CA ASP A 255 31.50 -16.35 -29.80
C ASP A 255 31.67 -17.19 -31.08
N THR A 256 31.17 -16.66 -32.18
CA THR A 256 31.23 -17.31 -33.48
C THR A 256 32.43 -16.89 -34.34
N THR A 257 33.28 -16.01 -33.81
CA THR A 257 34.36 -15.40 -34.63
C THR A 257 35.51 -16.37 -35.02
N ASN A 258 35.62 -17.47 -34.29
CA ASN A 258 36.69 -18.47 -34.52
C ASN A 258 36.15 -19.92 -34.53
N LEU A 259 34.90 -20.12 -34.91
CA LEU A 259 34.34 -21.47 -35.02
C LEU A 259 34.92 -22.17 -36.23
N THR A 260 35.71 -23.22 -36.01
CA THR A 260 36.07 -24.16 -37.04
C THR A 260 34.93 -25.18 -37.18
N GLU A 261 34.24 -25.16 -38.30
CA GLU A 261 33.06 -26.02 -38.56
C GLU A 261 33.46 -27.49 -38.88
N ASN A 262 34.64 -27.95 -38.49
CA ASN A 262 35.07 -29.31 -38.71
C ASN A 262 34.49 -30.27 -37.67
N PRO A 263 34.06 -31.47 -38.09
CA PRO A 263 33.65 -32.49 -37.15
C PRO A 263 34.75 -32.79 -36.13
N GLY A 264 34.40 -32.78 -34.84
CA GLY A 264 35.36 -32.94 -33.75
C GLY A 264 35.98 -31.63 -33.25
N GLY A 265 35.61 -30.48 -33.80
CA GLY A 265 36.03 -29.16 -33.31
C GLY A 265 35.35 -28.82 -31.97
N ILE A 266 36.03 -28.01 -31.17
CA ILE A 266 35.51 -27.53 -29.89
C ILE A 266 34.89 -26.16 -30.07
N ILE A 267 33.63 -26.02 -29.71
CA ILE A 267 32.91 -24.76 -29.72
C ILE A 267 32.85 -24.24 -28.30
N PRO A 268 33.63 -23.20 -27.95
CA PRO A 268 33.52 -22.58 -26.62
C PRO A 268 32.26 -21.74 -26.54
N PHE A 269 31.51 -21.89 -25.48
CA PHE A 269 30.42 -20.98 -25.17
C PHE A 269 30.50 -20.53 -23.71
N GLN A 270 30.12 -19.30 -23.45
CA GLN A 270 30.10 -18.71 -22.15
C GLN A 270 28.72 -18.15 -21.86
N PHE A 271 28.22 -18.40 -20.71
CA PHE A 271 27.02 -17.74 -20.24
C PHE A 271 27.28 -17.05 -18.90
N LYS A 272 26.63 -15.91 -18.71
CA LYS A 272 26.72 -15.12 -17.47
C LYS A 272 25.38 -15.19 -16.76
N ILE A 273 25.42 -15.65 -15.52
CA ILE A 273 24.29 -15.58 -14.59
C ILE A 273 24.57 -14.48 -13.60
N GLN A 274 23.59 -13.65 -13.35
CA GLN A 274 23.66 -12.60 -12.35
C GLN A 274 22.45 -12.67 -11.46
N ASN A 275 22.68 -12.79 -10.16
CA ASN A 275 21.66 -12.53 -9.15
C ASN A 275 21.50 -11.01 -8.99
N THR A 276 20.34 -10.48 -9.36
CA THR A 276 19.97 -9.06 -9.21
C THR A 276 19.01 -8.85 -8.05
N GLY A 277 18.63 -9.92 -7.37
CA GLY A 277 17.84 -9.88 -6.13
C GLY A 277 18.67 -9.45 -4.93
N ASN A 278 18.04 -9.43 -3.80
CA ASN A 278 18.62 -9.05 -2.52
C ASN A 278 18.89 -10.26 -1.60
N ASP A 279 18.76 -11.48 -2.14
CA ASP A 279 19.03 -12.72 -1.44
C ASP A 279 20.05 -13.60 -2.18
N ASN A 280 20.68 -14.51 -1.46
CA ASN A 280 21.53 -15.54 -2.03
C ASN A 280 20.69 -16.58 -2.78
N VAL A 281 21.22 -17.03 -3.91
CA VAL A 281 20.64 -18.15 -4.64
C VAL A 281 21.22 -19.43 -4.12
N GLU A 282 20.39 -20.30 -3.59
CA GLU A 282 20.79 -21.63 -3.16
C GLU A 282 20.27 -22.67 -4.17
N ASN A 283 21.02 -23.74 -4.34
CA ASN A 283 20.65 -24.88 -5.20
C ASN A 283 20.32 -24.51 -6.66
N LEU A 284 21.07 -23.55 -7.23
CA LEU A 284 20.91 -23.18 -8.64
C LEU A 284 21.24 -24.36 -9.54
N VAL A 285 20.27 -24.80 -10.32
CA VAL A 285 20.44 -25.83 -11.33
C VAL A 285 20.40 -25.20 -12.72
N ILE A 286 21.43 -25.40 -13.49
CA ILE A 286 21.49 -24.99 -14.89
C ILE A 286 21.38 -26.25 -15.74
N SER A 287 20.38 -26.27 -16.61
CA SER A 287 20.17 -27.38 -17.54
C SER A 287 20.09 -26.87 -18.98
N THR A 288 20.67 -27.63 -19.93
CA THR A 288 20.52 -27.37 -21.34
C THR A 288 20.39 -28.69 -22.10
N THR A 289 19.71 -28.65 -23.24
CA THR A 289 19.63 -29.79 -24.14
C THR A 289 20.52 -29.51 -25.32
N LEU A 290 21.55 -30.31 -25.50
CA LEU A 290 22.41 -30.23 -26.67
C LEU A 290 21.74 -30.92 -27.85
N GLY A 291 21.96 -30.39 -29.06
CA GLY A 291 21.57 -31.08 -30.29
C GLY A 291 22.31 -32.42 -30.44
N ALA A 292 21.74 -33.37 -31.16
CA ALA A 292 22.28 -34.74 -31.30
C ALA A 292 23.71 -34.83 -31.88
N GLN A 293 24.18 -33.75 -32.49
CA GLN A 293 25.52 -33.65 -33.07
C GLN A 293 26.55 -33.01 -32.14
N LEU A 294 26.11 -32.57 -30.93
CA LEU A 294 26.97 -31.91 -29.96
C LEU A 294 27.16 -32.79 -28.72
N ASN A 295 28.39 -32.87 -28.27
CA ASN A 295 28.71 -33.51 -27.01
C ASN A 295 29.32 -32.49 -26.06
N LEU A 296 28.98 -32.58 -24.81
CA LEU A 296 29.60 -31.74 -23.78
C LEU A 296 31.05 -32.24 -23.59
N ASN A 297 31.98 -31.35 -23.86
CA ASN A 297 33.39 -31.66 -23.68
C ASN A 297 33.90 -30.91 -22.46
N THR A 298 33.72 -31.47 -21.34
CA THR A 298 34.28 -30.93 -20.22
C THR A 298 34.35 -31.65 -19.13
N PRO A 299 34.95 -31.52 -17.96
CA PRO A 299 34.23 -30.95 -16.84
C PRO A 299 34.29 -29.42 -16.82
N VAL A 300 33.18 -28.87 -16.46
CA VAL A 300 33.02 -27.44 -16.12
C VAL A 300 33.72 -27.15 -14.82
#